data_762e92198fcca7f964a32c280a229f4e
#
_entry.id   762e92198fcca7f964a32c280a229f4e
#
_cell.length_a   1.000
_cell.length_b   1.000
_cell.length_c   1.000
_cell.angle_alpha   90.00
_cell.angle_beta   90.00
_cell.angle_gamma   90.00
#
_symmetry.space_group_name_H-M   'P 1'
#
loop_
_entity.id
_entity.type
_entity.pdbx_description
1 polymer ?
#
loop_
_entity_poly.entity_id
_entity_poly.type
_entity_poly.pdbx_seq_one_letter_code
_entity_poly.pdbx_strand_id
1 'polypeptide(L)'
;MTRLIEVQNLTLKFRTDEGLITAVDDVSFSLDKGEVMGLVGESGSGKSVTAKALMHLNAKNAVYAPESRIILHTEAGPVDVLSLQKDTELKIVRGGAISMIFQEPMASFAPAMSIGSQMVEQLQLHGTMTKKEARALSVEMLDRVGISDPSRRFDQYAFELSGGMRQRAMIAMALSTKPALLIADEPTTALDVTIQAQVIDLMKDLVAEFHMGIIFITHDLGVVAQTADKVSVMYLGRLIEEGPVREVIRTPAHPYTRGLLDALPKLDDLDAPLTPVPGDIPSPLERPSGCVFHTRCPAVIGEICKASLPMAQDVTPGHSAACHLHDLTKKGAA
;
A
#
# COMPACT_ATOMS: atom_id res chain seq x y z
N MET A 1 -1.66 20.88 6.99
CA MET A 1 -0.81 19.76 6.53
C MET A 1 -0.60 19.92 5.03
N THR A 2 0.58 19.57 4.52
CA THR A 2 0.89 19.79 3.09
C THR A 2 0.66 18.49 2.34
N ARG A 3 -0.21 18.50 1.34
CA ARG A 3 -0.54 17.35 0.50
C ARG A 3 0.73 16.78 -0.15
N LEU A 4 0.90 15.45 -0.11
CA LEU A 4 1.99 14.73 -0.78
C LEU A 4 1.51 14.08 -2.07
N ILE A 5 0.43 13.30 -1.99
CA ILE A 5 -0.15 12.63 -3.15
C ILE A 5 -1.68 12.63 -3.07
N GLU A 6 -2.33 12.76 -4.22
CA GLU A 6 -3.78 12.64 -4.38
C GLU A 6 -4.10 11.65 -5.49
N VAL A 7 -4.93 10.69 -5.18
CA VAL A 7 -5.52 9.75 -6.14
C VAL A 7 -6.98 10.13 -6.33
N GLN A 8 -7.38 10.33 -7.58
CA GLN A 8 -8.73 10.79 -7.93
C GLN A 8 -9.34 9.86 -8.98
N ASN A 9 -10.48 9.24 -8.64
CA ASN A 9 -11.28 8.38 -9.51
C ASN A 9 -10.46 7.30 -10.23
N LEU A 10 -9.45 6.72 -9.54
CA LEU A 10 -8.57 5.73 -10.13
C LEU A 10 -9.37 4.48 -10.50
N THR A 11 -9.50 4.26 -11.79
CA THR A 11 -10.07 3.04 -12.35
C THR A 11 -9.05 2.41 -13.29
N LEU A 12 -8.69 1.15 -13.01
CA LEU A 12 -7.70 0.41 -13.74
C LEU A 12 -8.23 -0.98 -14.10
N LYS A 13 -8.13 -1.32 -15.39
CA LYS A 13 -8.54 -2.61 -15.94
C LYS A 13 -7.36 -3.29 -16.64
N PHE A 14 -7.32 -4.60 -16.61
CA PHE A 14 -6.37 -5.38 -17.39
C PHE A 14 -7.06 -6.04 -18.58
N ARG A 15 -6.43 -5.93 -19.76
CA ARG A 15 -6.83 -6.72 -20.94
C ARG A 15 -6.27 -8.12 -20.79
N THR A 16 -7.15 -9.12 -20.80
CA THR A 16 -6.81 -10.55 -20.77
C THR A 16 -7.50 -11.25 -21.94
N ASP A 17 -7.13 -12.50 -22.19
CA ASP A 17 -7.77 -13.33 -23.22
C ASP A 17 -9.25 -13.59 -22.90
N GLU A 18 -9.64 -13.56 -21.63
CA GLU A 18 -11.01 -13.75 -21.15
C GLU A 18 -11.83 -12.45 -21.12
N GLY A 19 -11.20 -11.29 -21.40
CA GLY A 19 -11.86 -9.97 -21.40
C GLY A 19 -11.18 -8.92 -20.54
N LEU A 20 -11.93 -7.88 -20.17
CA LEU A 20 -11.45 -6.79 -19.31
C LEU A 20 -11.72 -7.10 -17.85
N ILE A 21 -10.67 -7.26 -17.07
CA ILE A 21 -10.74 -7.44 -15.61
C ILE A 21 -10.57 -6.07 -14.94
N THR A 22 -11.58 -5.65 -14.17
CA THR A 22 -11.49 -4.42 -13.36
C THR A 22 -10.77 -4.73 -12.04
N ALA A 23 -9.52 -4.30 -11.93
CA ALA A 23 -8.68 -4.51 -10.76
C ALA A 23 -8.80 -3.38 -9.72
N VAL A 24 -9.02 -2.14 -10.16
CA VAL A 24 -9.28 -0.96 -9.33
C VAL A 24 -10.46 -0.23 -9.95
N ASP A 25 -11.39 0.24 -9.13
CA ASP A 25 -12.66 0.80 -9.58
C ASP A 25 -13.05 2.00 -8.71
N ASP A 26 -12.89 3.18 -9.28
CA ASP A 26 -13.26 4.47 -8.68
C ASP A 26 -12.64 4.69 -7.28
N VAL A 27 -11.33 4.47 -7.16
CA VAL A 27 -10.58 4.65 -5.92
C VAL A 27 -10.07 6.08 -5.83
N SER A 28 -10.41 6.76 -4.73
CA SER A 28 -9.94 8.11 -4.43
C SER A 28 -9.47 8.18 -2.98
N PHE A 29 -8.25 8.66 -2.76
CA PHE A 29 -7.67 8.92 -1.45
C PHE A 29 -6.56 9.95 -1.55
N SER A 30 -6.07 10.40 -0.43
CA SER A 30 -4.94 11.34 -0.40
C SER A 30 -4.04 11.06 0.80
N LEU A 31 -2.77 11.45 0.70
CA LEU A 31 -1.79 11.34 1.77
C LEU A 31 -1.06 12.67 1.93
N ASP A 32 -0.87 13.10 3.18
CA ASP A 32 -0.09 14.29 3.50
C ASP A 32 1.39 13.93 3.78
N LYS A 33 2.29 14.92 3.74
CA LYS A 33 3.71 14.71 4.09
C LYS A 33 3.83 14.27 5.54
N GLY A 34 4.63 13.24 5.77
CA GLY A 34 4.85 12.67 7.11
C GLY A 34 3.69 11.83 7.63
N GLU A 35 2.61 11.63 6.85
CA GLU A 35 1.48 10.81 7.24
C GLU A 35 1.73 9.33 6.88
N VAL A 36 1.27 8.43 7.75
CA VAL A 36 1.32 6.98 7.55
C VAL A 36 -0.07 6.45 7.28
N MET A 37 -0.29 5.86 6.10
CA MET A 37 -1.56 5.25 5.70
C MET A 37 -1.43 3.74 5.60
N GLY A 38 -2.34 3.00 6.25
CA GLY A 38 -2.55 1.58 6.02
C GLY A 38 -3.52 1.35 4.87
N LEU A 39 -3.12 0.57 3.85
CA LEU A 39 -4.01 0.10 2.78
C LEU A 39 -4.25 -1.39 2.99
N VAL A 40 -5.44 -1.75 3.46
CA VAL A 40 -5.75 -3.11 3.93
C VAL A 40 -6.85 -3.78 3.14
N GLY A 41 -6.93 -5.11 3.21
CA GLY A 41 -7.94 -5.94 2.57
C GLY A 41 -7.39 -7.33 2.24
N GLU A 42 -8.27 -8.26 1.88
CA GLU A 42 -7.89 -9.62 1.48
C GLU A 42 -7.02 -9.64 0.21
N SER A 43 -6.37 -10.77 -0.07
CA SER A 43 -5.65 -10.99 -1.33
C SER A 43 -6.60 -10.76 -2.53
N GLY A 44 -6.10 -10.14 -3.60
CA GLY A 44 -6.93 -9.81 -4.77
C GLY A 44 -7.83 -8.57 -4.60
N SER A 45 -7.80 -7.86 -3.48
CA SER A 45 -8.63 -6.64 -3.30
C SER A 45 -8.17 -5.42 -4.11
N GLY A 46 -7.02 -5.48 -4.81
CA GLY A 46 -6.52 -4.39 -5.67
C GLY A 46 -5.40 -3.54 -5.06
N LYS A 47 -4.95 -3.80 -3.83
CA LYS A 47 -3.94 -3.00 -3.11
C LYS A 47 -2.64 -2.82 -3.88
N SER A 48 -1.97 -3.92 -4.24
CA SER A 48 -0.68 -3.88 -4.96
C SER A 48 -0.83 -3.29 -6.38
N VAL A 49 -1.99 -3.45 -7.01
CA VAL A 49 -2.29 -2.82 -8.31
C VAL A 49 -2.41 -1.31 -8.14
N THR A 50 -3.10 -0.85 -7.10
CA THR A 50 -3.19 0.58 -6.72
C THR A 50 -1.80 1.14 -6.42
N ALA A 51 -1.00 0.46 -5.60
CA ALA A 51 0.37 0.85 -5.28
C ALA A 51 1.26 1.02 -6.53
N LYS A 52 1.22 0.03 -7.43
CA LYS A 52 1.96 0.10 -8.70
C LYS A 52 1.46 1.22 -9.62
N ALA A 53 0.17 1.58 -9.54
CA ALA A 53 -0.37 2.71 -10.28
C ALA A 53 0.26 4.04 -9.84
N LEU A 54 0.54 4.23 -8.53
CA LEU A 54 1.19 5.44 -8.00
C LEU A 54 2.57 5.69 -8.61
N MET A 55 3.21 4.65 -9.13
CA MET A 55 4.51 4.72 -9.82
C MET A 55 4.40 4.47 -11.33
N HIS A 56 3.18 4.32 -11.88
CA HIS A 56 2.94 3.92 -13.26
C HIS A 56 3.70 2.62 -13.64
N LEU A 57 3.73 1.64 -12.71
CA LEU A 57 4.46 0.37 -12.85
C LEU A 57 3.58 -0.83 -13.21
N ASN A 58 2.30 -0.61 -13.48
CA ASN A 58 1.41 -1.70 -13.92
C ASN A 58 1.82 -2.23 -15.30
N ALA A 59 1.47 -3.48 -15.57
CA ALA A 59 1.80 -4.15 -16.82
C ALA A 59 1.23 -3.41 -18.06
N LYS A 60 1.83 -3.63 -19.23
CA LYS A 60 1.47 -2.94 -20.48
C LYS A 60 0.02 -3.15 -20.93
N ASN A 61 -0.63 -4.23 -20.48
CA ASN A 61 -2.05 -4.51 -20.74
C ASN A 61 -3.00 -3.77 -19.78
N ALA A 62 -2.46 -2.96 -18.86
CA ALA A 62 -3.25 -2.09 -17.98
C ALA A 62 -3.86 -0.92 -18.77
N VAL A 63 -5.13 -0.66 -18.51
CA VAL A 63 -5.91 0.42 -19.12
C VAL A 63 -6.48 1.29 -18.00
N TYR A 64 -6.05 2.53 -17.93
CA TYR A 64 -6.57 3.52 -17.00
C TYR A 64 -7.78 4.22 -17.61
N ALA A 65 -8.80 4.51 -16.81
CA ALA A 65 -9.94 5.31 -17.24
C ALA A 65 -9.52 6.79 -17.44
N PRO A 66 -10.14 7.51 -18.39
CA PRO A 66 -9.75 8.88 -18.71
C PRO A 66 -9.89 9.88 -17.56
N GLU A 67 -10.78 9.62 -16.61
CA GLU A 67 -11.03 10.42 -15.42
C GLU A 67 -10.00 10.18 -14.30
N SER A 68 -9.23 9.09 -14.38
CA SER A 68 -8.23 8.73 -13.37
C SER A 68 -7.11 9.77 -13.33
N ARG A 69 -6.75 10.22 -12.12
CA ARG A 69 -5.62 11.10 -11.86
C ARG A 69 -4.82 10.64 -10.66
N ILE A 70 -3.51 10.78 -10.75
CA ILE A 70 -2.58 10.57 -9.63
C ILE A 70 -1.67 11.80 -9.57
N ILE A 71 -1.95 12.70 -8.65
CA ILE A 71 -1.25 13.97 -8.52
C ILE A 71 -0.21 13.87 -7.41
N LEU A 72 1.07 13.88 -7.78
CA LEU A 72 2.19 13.95 -6.86
C LEU A 72 2.61 15.41 -6.69
N HIS A 73 2.60 15.90 -5.46
CA HIS A 73 3.03 17.26 -5.13
C HIS A 73 4.54 17.29 -4.88
N THR A 74 5.29 17.77 -5.85
CA THR A 74 6.76 17.94 -5.76
C THR A 74 7.12 19.37 -5.41
N GLU A 75 8.39 19.64 -5.09
CA GLU A 75 8.90 21.00 -4.88
C GLU A 75 8.79 21.87 -6.14
N ALA A 76 8.85 21.26 -7.32
CA ALA A 76 8.70 21.94 -8.61
C ALA A 76 7.22 22.18 -9.02
N GLY A 77 6.28 21.66 -8.23
CA GLY A 77 4.84 21.73 -8.47
C GLY A 77 4.16 20.37 -8.59
N PRO A 78 2.83 20.34 -8.79
CA PRO A 78 2.07 19.11 -8.93
C PRO A 78 2.35 18.43 -10.28
N VAL A 79 2.48 17.11 -10.27
CA VAL A 79 2.72 16.25 -11.43
C VAL A 79 1.64 15.17 -11.48
N ASP A 80 0.90 15.08 -12.59
CA ASP A 80 0.01 13.93 -12.81
C ASP A 80 0.83 12.75 -13.35
N VAL A 81 1.02 11.75 -12.50
CA VAL A 81 1.84 10.57 -12.77
C VAL A 81 1.34 9.79 -13.99
N LEU A 82 0.01 9.74 -14.20
CA LEU A 82 -0.58 9.00 -15.32
C LEU A 82 -0.38 9.70 -16.67
N SER A 83 -0.04 11.00 -16.68
CA SER A 83 0.27 11.74 -17.89
C SER A 83 1.70 11.51 -18.41
N LEU A 84 2.59 10.98 -17.56
CA LEU A 84 4.00 10.74 -17.90
C LEU A 84 4.13 9.53 -18.82
N GLN A 85 4.79 9.71 -19.96
CA GLN A 85 4.96 8.63 -20.94
C GLN A 85 6.41 8.24 -21.20
N LYS A 86 7.34 9.18 -20.97
CA LYS A 86 8.76 8.96 -21.23
C LYS A 86 9.47 8.45 -19.98
N ASP A 87 10.39 7.52 -20.16
CA ASP A 87 11.21 7.01 -19.05
C ASP A 87 11.97 8.12 -18.31
N THR A 88 12.40 9.17 -19.02
CA THR A 88 13.04 10.35 -18.42
C THR A 88 12.13 11.13 -17.49
N GLU A 89 10.83 11.18 -17.78
CA GLU A 89 9.81 11.83 -16.96
C GLU A 89 9.45 10.93 -15.76
N LEU A 90 9.26 9.64 -16.02
CA LEU A 90 8.95 8.63 -15.00
C LEU A 90 10.07 8.46 -13.97
N LYS A 91 11.32 8.76 -14.34
CA LYS A 91 12.46 8.74 -13.43
C LYS A 91 12.30 9.72 -12.26
N ILE A 92 11.59 10.83 -12.42
CA ILE A 92 11.32 11.79 -11.34
C ILE A 92 10.45 11.12 -10.26
N VAL A 93 9.54 10.25 -10.68
CA VAL A 93 8.62 9.52 -9.80
C VAL A 93 9.30 8.25 -9.27
N ARG A 94 9.73 7.36 -10.18
CA ARG A 94 10.25 6.02 -9.86
C ARG A 94 11.63 6.10 -9.23
N GLY A 95 11.77 5.76 -7.95
CA GLY A 95 13.03 5.77 -7.20
C GLY A 95 13.53 7.17 -6.82
N GLY A 96 12.98 8.23 -7.40
CA GLY A 96 13.22 9.61 -7.00
C GLY A 96 12.26 10.04 -5.90
N ALA A 97 11.07 10.51 -6.27
CA ALA A 97 10.08 10.98 -5.31
C ALA A 97 9.31 9.84 -4.61
N ILE A 98 9.13 8.70 -5.27
CA ILE A 98 8.42 7.52 -4.73
C ILE A 98 9.35 6.31 -4.82
N SER A 99 9.57 5.63 -3.71
CA SER A 99 10.23 4.32 -3.66
C SER A 99 9.26 3.23 -3.19
N MET A 100 9.53 1.98 -3.57
CA MET A 100 8.69 0.85 -3.22
C MET A 100 9.50 -0.31 -2.66
N ILE A 101 9.02 -0.88 -1.56
CA ILE A 101 9.44 -2.15 -1.02
C ILE A 101 8.44 -3.18 -1.54
N PHE A 102 8.93 -4.17 -2.30
CA PHE A 102 8.09 -5.20 -2.92
C PHE A 102 7.86 -6.38 -1.98
N GLN A 103 6.77 -7.09 -2.17
CA GLN A 103 6.38 -8.25 -1.37
C GLN A 103 7.44 -9.38 -1.38
N GLU A 104 8.10 -9.59 -2.52
CA GLU A 104 9.13 -10.62 -2.69
C GLU A 104 10.53 -10.01 -2.82
N PRO A 105 11.37 -10.05 -1.75
CA PRO A 105 12.72 -9.48 -1.81
C PRO A 105 13.60 -10.08 -2.91
N MET A 106 13.47 -11.40 -3.18
CA MET A 106 14.28 -12.05 -4.22
C MET A 106 13.96 -11.57 -5.63
N ALA A 107 12.69 -11.27 -5.91
CA ALA A 107 12.27 -10.75 -7.21
C ALA A 107 12.71 -9.28 -7.43
N SER A 108 13.05 -8.57 -6.35
CA SER A 108 13.44 -7.16 -6.39
C SER A 108 14.92 -6.94 -6.71
N PHE A 109 15.77 -7.95 -6.51
CA PHE A 109 17.20 -7.85 -6.77
C PHE A 109 17.57 -8.48 -8.11
N ALA A 110 18.44 -7.80 -8.87
CA ALA A 110 19.08 -8.39 -10.03
C ALA A 110 20.07 -9.49 -9.59
N PRO A 111 19.85 -10.76 -9.96
CA PRO A 111 20.62 -11.88 -9.41
C PRO A 111 22.11 -11.87 -9.80
N ALA A 112 22.45 -11.21 -10.91
CA ALA A 112 23.81 -11.12 -11.43
C ALA A 112 24.62 -9.92 -10.92
N MET A 113 24.03 -9.09 -10.02
CA MET A 113 24.68 -7.91 -9.47
C MET A 113 24.76 -8.00 -7.94
N SER A 114 25.86 -7.51 -7.37
CA SER A 114 25.95 -7.37 -5.90
C SER A 114 24.96 -6.33 -5.37
N ILE A 115 24.56 -6.47 -4.10
CA ILE A 115 23.65 -5.53 -3.42
C ILE A 115 24.17 -4.09 -3.58
N GLY A 116 25.45 -3.87 -3.28
CA GLY A 116 26.03 -2.53 -3.33
C GLY A 116 26.12 -1.98 -4.75
N SER A 117 26.34 -2.82 -5.77
CA SER A 117 26.34 -2.35 -7.17
C SER A 117 24.96 -1.81 -7.57
N GLN A 118 23.88 -2.47 -7.17
CA GLN A 118 22.51 -2.04 -7.44
C GLN A 118 22.18 -0.75 -6.69
N MET A 119 22.59 -0.61 -5.42
CA MET A 119 22.41 0.62 -4.64
C MET A 119 23.17 1.80 -5.25
N VAL A 120 24.42 1.59 -5.68
CA VAL A 120 25.23 2.63 -6.34
C VAL A 120 24.60 3.07 -7.67
N GLU A 121 24.12 2.12 -8.47
CA GLU A 121 23.44 2.43 -9.74
C GLU A 121 22.20 3.28 -9.50
N GLN A 122 21.37 2.92 -8.53
CA GLN A 122 20.18 3.68 -8.16
C GLN A 122 20.52 5.11 -7.71
N LEU A 123 21.52 5.26 -6.83
CA LEU A 123 21.96 6.57 -6.35
C LEU A 123 22.52 7.46 -7.46
N GLN A 124 23.29 6.88 -8.39
CA GLN A 124 23.80 7.62 -9.54
C GLN A 124 22.71 7.94 -10.58
N LEU A 125 21.69 7.09 -10.67
CA LEU A 125 20.55 7.34 -11.55
C LEU A 125 19.71 8.53 -11.09
N HIS A 126 19.52 8.71 -9.77
CA HIS A 126 18.64 9.73 -9.20
C HIS A 126 19.37 10.93 -8.59
N GLY A 127 20.69 10.93 -8.56
CA GLY A 127 21.51 11.98 -7.99
C GLY A 127 22.74 12.33 -8.84
N THR A 128 23.53 13.26 -8.34
CA THR A 128 24.80 13.70 -8.97
C THR A 128 26.03 13.14 -8.25
N MET A 129 25.83 12.08 -7.44
CA MET A 129 26.89 11.50 -6.61
C MET A 129 27.96 10.80 -7.45
N THR A 130 29.21 10.95 -7.06
CA THR A 130 30.29 10.11 -7.57
C THR A 130 30.12 8.67 -7.09
N LYS A 131 30.71 7.70 -7.81
CA LYS A 131 30.67 6.29 -7.40
C LYS A 131 31.19 6.06 -5.98
N LYS A 132 32.20 6.84 -5.54
CA LYS A 132 32.78 6.76 -4.20
C LYS A 132 31.79 7.22 -3.12
N GLU A 133 31.10 8.34 -3.34
CA GLU A 133 30.09 8.87 -2.44
C GLU A 133 28.87 7.93 -2.37
N ALA A 134 28.40 7.45 -3.51
CA ALA A 134 27.29 6.49 -3.57
C ALA A 134 27.63 5.17 -2.84
N ARG A 135 28.89 4.66 -2.95
CA ARG A 135 29.34 3.50 -2.17
C ARG A 135 29.30 3.79 -0.67
N ALA A 136 29.82 4.94 -0.25
CA ALA A 136 29.87 5.31 1.17
C ALA A 136 28.45 5.40 1.76
N LEU A 137 27.53 6.08 1.07
CA LEU A 137 26.13 6.16 1.48
C LEU A 137 25.43 4.81 1.49
N SER A 138 25.71 3.94 0.50
CA SER A 138 25.14 2.58 0.47
C SER A 138 25.57 1.75 1.67
N VAL A 139 26.86 1.80 2.05
CA VAL A 139 27.37 1.08 3.23
C VAL A 139 26.75 1.65 4.52
N GLU A 140 26.64 2.98 4.63
CA GLU A 140 25.94 3.65 5.73
C GLU A 140 24.48 3.19 5.85
N MET A 141 23.75 3.15 4.74
CA MET A 141 22.35 2.74 4.75
C MET A 141 22.18 1.26 5.14
N LEU A 142 23.11 0.38 4.72
CA LEU A 142 23.12 -1.03 5.16
C LEU A 142 23.39 -1.15 6.66
N ASP A 143 24.27 -0.31 7.22
CA ASP A 143 24.52 -0.25 8.67
C ASP A 143 23.28 0.22 9.43
N ARG A 144 22.64 1.29 8.97
CA ARG A 144 21.43 1.87 9.58
C ARG A 144 20.26 0.91 9.66
N VAL A 145 20.10 0.03 8.67
CA VAL A 145 19.07 -1.03 8.72
C VAL A 145 19.51 -2.25 9.56
N GLY A 146 20.66 -2.18 10.23
CA GLY A 146 21.15 -3.20 11.15
C GLY A 146 21.72 -4.44 10.44
N ILE A 147 22.32 -4.29 9.26
CA ILE A 147 23.07 -5.35 8.59
C ILE A 147 24.48 -5.37 9.18
N SER A 148 24.85 -6.51 9.79
CA SER A 148 26.19 -6.73 10.34
C SER A 148 27.24 -6.79 9.22
N ASP A 149 28.41 -6.17 9.45
CA ASP A 149 29.53 -6.09 8.49
C ASP A 149 29.09 -5.52 7.12
N PRO A 150 28.50 -4.29 7.09
CA PRO A 150 27.86 -3.75 5.90
C PRO A 150 28.82 -3.60 4.72
N SER A 151 30.10 -3.33 4.96
CA SER A 151 31.12 -3.24 3.92
C SER A 151 31.34 -4.55 3.17
N ARG A 152 31.33 -5.69 3.88
CA ARG A 152 31.43 -7.00 3.28
C ARG A 152 30.12 -7.37 2.56
N ARG A 153 28.97 -7.11 3.20
CA ARG A 153 27.65 -7.41 2.62
C ARG A 153 27.35 -6.60 1.36
N PHE A 154 27.90 -5.40 1.27
CA PHE A 154 27.84 -4.58 0.05
C PHE A 154 28.29 -5.33 -1.21
N ASP A 155 29.36 -6.09 -1.12
CA ASP A 155 29.95 -6.80 -2.26
C ASP A 155 29.31 -8.20 -2.50
N GLN A 156 28.35 -8.63 -1.65
CA GLN A 156 27.63 -9.90 -1.80
C GLN A 156 26.41 -9.79 -2.72
N TYR A 157 26.00 -10.95 -3.22
CA TYR A 157 24.76 -11.10 -4.01
C TYR A 157 23.56 -11.37 -3.10
N ALA A 158 22.35 -11.08 -3.56
CA ALA A 158 21.14 -11.26 -2.77
C ALA A 158 20.94 -12.72 -2.29
N PHE A 159 21.31 -13.71 -3.07
CA PHE A 159 21.18 -15.13 -2.71
C PHE A 159 22.14 -15.57 -1.60
N GLU A 160 23.21 -14.83 -1.33
CA GLU A 160 24.15 -15.10 -0.23
C GLU A 160 23.67 -14.56 1.13
N LEU A 161 22.61 -13.74 1.13
CA LEU A 161 22.02 -13.15 2.34
C LEU A 161 20.87 -14.01 2.88
N SER A 162 20.65 -13.99 4.20
CA SER A 162 19.43 -14.55 4.79
C SER A 162 18.18 -13.77 4.37
N GLY A 163 16.99 -14.36 4.56
CA GLY A 163 15.72 -13.69 4.24
C GLY A 163 15.58 -12.31 4.89
N GLY A 164 15.82 -12.24 6.20
CA GLY A 164 15.77 -10.98 6.94
C GLY A 164 16.84 -9.97 6.51
N MET A 165 18.05 -10.42 6.15
CA MET A 165 19.08 -9.54 5.61
C MET A 165 18.71 -8.99 4.22
N ARG A 166 18.12 -9.81 3.37
CA ARG A 166 17.59 -9.36 2.06
C ARG A 166 16.51 -8.29 2.21
N GLN A 167 15.58 -8.52 3.14
CA GLN A 167 14.52 -7.55 3.46
C GLN A 167 15.12 -6.21 3.91
N ARG A 168 16.05 -6.25 4.86
CA ARG A 168 16.76 -5.05 5.34
C ARG A 168 17.54 -4.36 4.22
N ALA A 169 18.21 -5.11 3.35
CA ALA A 169 18.94 -4.55 2.21
C ALA A 169 17.99 -3.88 1.20
N MET A 170 16.81 -4.47 0.96
CA MET A 170 15.77 -3.85 0.11
C MET A 170 15.24 -2.54 0.72
N ILE A 171 15.03 -2.51 2.04
CA ILE A 171 14.64 -1.29 2.77
C ILE A 171 15.74 -0.24 2.64
N ALA A 172 17.02 -0.61 2.87
CA ALA A 172 18.17 0.30 2.70
C ALA A 172 18.22 0.90 1.29
N MET A 173 18.02 0.05 0.28
CA MET A 173 17.97 0.48 -1.12
C MET A 173 16.81 1.45 -1.37
N ALA A 174 15.59 1.12 -0.95
CA ALA A 174 14.41 1.96 -1.16
C ALA A 174 14.55 3.34 -0.49
N LEU A 175 15.22 3.41 0.65
CA LEU A 175 15.41 4.64 1.44
C LEU A 175 16.66 5.46 1.05
N SER A 176 17.60 4.87 0.32
CA SER A 176 18.89 5.50 -0.02
C SER A 176 18.74 6.79 -0.84
N THR A 177 17.68 6.89 -1.65
CA THR A 177 17.35 8.10 -2.42
C THR A 177 16.56 9.14 -1.64
N LYS A 178 16.21 8.87 -0.37
CA LYS A 178 15.39 9.74 0.50
C LYS A 178 14.07 10.15 -0.20
N PRO A 179 13.22 9.20 -0.57
CA PRO A 179 11.99 9.49 -1.29
C PRO A 179 11.02 10.32 -0.44
N ALA A 180 10.15 11.09 -1.07
CA ALA A 180 9.09 11.80 -0.38
C ALA A 180 7.95 10.84 0.07
N LEU A 181 7.74 9.75 -0.70
CA LEU A 181 6.76 8.70 -0.42
C LEU A 181 7.42 7.32 -0.48
N LEU A 182 7.23 6.52 0.56
CA LEU A 182 7.57 5.11 0.58
C LEU A 182 6.30 4.25 0.47
N ILE A 183 6.27 3.34 -0.48
CA ILE A 183 5.23 2.31 -0.58
C ILE A 183 5.82 1.00 -0.07
N ALA A 184 5.22 0.41 0.96
CA ALA A 184 5.66 -0.85 1.54
C ALA A 184 4.59 -1.92 1.28
N ASP A 185 4.80 -2.75 0.24
CA ASP A 185 3.86 -3.79 -0.17
C ASP A 185 4.21 -5.10 0.57
N GLU A 186 3.45 -5.41 1.60
CA GLU A 186 3.62 -6.56 2.49
C GLU A 186 5.09 -6.74 2.97
N PRO A 187 5.70 -5.72 3.56
CA PRO A 187 7.15 -5.70 3.81
C PRO A 187 7.63 -6.73 4.83
N THR A 188 6.74 -7.46 5.48
CA THR A 188 7.07 -8.39 6.57
C THR A 188 6.51 -9.80 6.40
N THR A 189 5.82 -10.11 5.30
CA THR A 189 5.08 -11.38 5.11
C THR A 189 5.94 -12.64 5.19
N ALA A 190 7.24 -12.56 4.89
CA ALA A 190 8.16 -13.71 4.93
C ALA A 190 9.08 -13.71 6.18
N LEU A 191 8.78 -12.88 7.19
CA LEU A 191 9.61 -12.74 8.39
C LEU A 191 8.94 -13.38 9.61
N ASP A 192 9.74 -13.87 10.54
CA ASP A 192 9.25 -14.25 11.86
C ASP A 192 8.79 -13.00 12.64
N VAL A 193 7.89 -13.20 13.62
CA VAL A 193 7.24 -12.13 14.39
C VAL A 193 8.24 -11.17 15.03
N THR A 194 9.38 -11.67 15.49
CA THR A 194 10.40 -10.85 16.15
C THR A 194 11.09 -9.92 15.15
N ILE A 195 11.47 -10.45 14.00
CA ILE A 195 12.11 -9.67 12.93
C ILE A 195 11.10 -8.70 12.31
N GLN A 196 9.83 -9.12 12.17
CA GLN A 196 8.74 -8.25 11.71
C GLN A 196 8.64 -6.99 12.57
N ALA A 197 8.56 -7.13 13.89
CA ALA A 197 8.49 -5.97 14.80
C ALA A 197 9.68 -5.04 14.63
N GLN A 198 10.90 -5.59 14.59
CA GLN A 198 12.13 -4.79 14.38
C GLN A 198 12.15 -4.04 13.05
N VAL A 199 11.65 -4.65 11.96
CA VAL A 199 11.58 -4.01 10.64
C VAL A 199 10.55 -2.88 10.66
N ILE A 200 9.41 -3.08 11.30
CA ILE A 200 8.37 -2.05 11.42
C ILE A 200 8.88 -0.85 12.22
N ASP A 201 9.51 -1.10 13.37
CA ASP A 201 10.06 -0.02 14.20
C ASP A 201 11.14 0.76 13.46
N LEU A 202 12.07 0.06 12.78
CA LEU A 202 13.07 0.67 11.92
C LEU A 202 12.43 1.57 10.84
N MET A 203 11.37 1.09 10.17
CA MET A 203 10.70 1.87 9.14
C MET A 203 10.05 3.13 9.74
N LYS A 204 9.42 3.04 10.92
CA LYS A 204 8.85 4.19 11.63
C LYS A 204 9.89 5.24 11.98
N ASP A 205 11.04 4.81 12.50
CA ASP A 205 12.13 5.71 12.86
C ASP A 205 12.66 6.47 11.64
N LEU A 206 12.87 5.75 10.53
CA LEU A 206 13.37 6.35 9.29
C LEU A 206 12.34 7.28 8.62
N VAL A 207 11.04 6.93 8.70
CA VAL A 207 9.94 7.80 8.23
C VAL A 207 9.91 9.10 9.01
N ALA A 208 10.00 9.02 10.34
CA ALA A 208 10.01 10.20 11.21
C ALA A 208 11.25 11.08 10.95
N GLU A 209 12.43 10.47 10.79
CA GLU A 209 13.68 11.19 10.52
C GLU A 209 13.66 11.91 9.18
N PHE A 210 13.17 11.26 8.13
CA PHE A 210 13.15 11.84 6.77
C PHE A 210 11.88 12.61 6.44
N HIS A 211 10.90 12.67 7.36
CA HIS A 211 9.60 13.34 7.16
C HIS A 211 8.89 12.89 5.89
N MET A 212 9.02 11.61 5.52
CA MET A 212 8.39 11.05 4.33
C MET A 212 6.99 10.52 4.65
N GLY A 213 6.09 10.53 3.64
CA GLY A 213 4.83 9.79 3.73
C GLY A 213 5.06 8.29 3.53
N ILE A 214 4.21 7.47 4.11
CA ILE A 214 4.24 6.01 3.89
C ILE A 214 2.86 5.47 3.54
N ILE A 215 2.81 4.51 2.61
CA ILE A 215 1.66 3.65 2.37
C ILE A 215 2.06 2.23 2.73
N PHE A 216 1.55 1.73 3.86
CA PHE A 216 1.68 0.35 4.27
C PHE A 216 0.58 -0.51 3.65
N ILE A 217 0.93 -1.44 2.79
CA ILE A 217 0.01 -2.44 2.26
C ILE A 217 0.21 -3.72 3.05
N THR A 218 -0.86 -4.18 3.68
CA THR A 218 -0.85 -5.43 4.46
C THR A 218 -2.27 -5.97 4.60
N HIS A 219 -2.37 -7.26 4.92
CA HIS A 219 -3.60 -7.88 5.39
C HIS A 219 -3.68 -7.91 6.93
N ASP A 220 -2.61 -7.51 7.62
CA ASP A 220 -2.52 -7.49 9.08
C ASP A 220 -2.95 -6.13 9.65
N LEU A 221 -4.19 -6.06 10.12
CA LEU A 221 -4.73 -4.87 10.79
C LEU A 221 -4.04 -4.57 12.13
N GLY A 222 -3.41 -5.57 12.79
CA GLY A 222 -2.64 -5.36 14.01
C GLY A 222 -1.40 -4.51 13.76
N VAL A 223 -0.71 -4.73 12.63
CA VAL A 223 0.41 -3.90 12.18
C VAL A 223 -0.07 -2.48 11.89
N VAL A 224 -1.17 -2.33 11.16
CA VAL A 224 -1.74 -1.01 10.82
C VAL A 224 -2.16 -0.25 12.07
N ALA A 225 -2.77 -0.94 13.05
CA ALA A 225 -3.18 -0.34 14.33
C ALA A 225 -2.02 0.32 15.10
N GLN A 226 -0.82 -0.22 14.95
CA GLN A 226 0.39 0.25 15.65
C GLN A 226 1.19 1.30 14.87
N THR A 227 1.01 1.34 13.55
CA THR A 227 1.90 2.11 12.67
C THR A 227 1.23 3.25 11.93
N ALA A 228 -0.06 3.13 11.60
CA ALA A 228 -0.73 4.06 10.72
C ALA A 228 -1.49 5.17 11.46
N ASP A 229 -1.53 6.35 10.88
CA ASP A 229 -2.38 7.46 11.30
C ASP A 229 -3.81 7.25 10.81
N LYS A 230 -3.94 6.78 9.56
CA LYS A 230 -5.22 6.45 8.94
C LYS A 230 -5.18 5.11 8.21
N VAL A 231 -6.34 4.55 7.95
CA VAL A 231 -6.48 3.29 7.21
C VAL A 231 -7.54 3.43 6.12
N SER A 232 -7.25 2.85 4.97
CA SER A 232 -8.14 2.71 3.83
C SER A 232 -8.35 1.22 3.57
N VAL A 233 -9.60 0.77 3.63
CA VAL A 233 -9.97 -0.65 3.48
C VAL A 233 -10.46 -0.90 2.05
N MET A 234 -9.82 -1.84 1.36
CA MET A 234 -10.17 -2.21 -0.01
C MET A 234 -10.83 -3.59 -0.09
N TYR A 235 -11.87 -3.68 -0.93
CA TYR A 235 -12.52 -4.93 -1.29
C TYR A 235 -12.89 -4.93 -2.78
N LEU A 236 -12.50 -5.95 -3.53
CA LEU A 236 -12.75 -6.09 -4.98
C LEU A 236 -12.50 -4.79 -5.78
N GLY A 237 -11.33 -4.17 -5.55
CA GLY A 237 -10.90 -2.98 -6.26
C GLY A 237 -11.55 -1.67 -5.82
N ARG A 238 -12.37 -1.64 -4.78
CA ARG A 238 -13.00 -0.43 -4.26
C ARG A 238 -12.53 -0.10 -2.84
N LEU A 239 -12.46 1.19 -2.52
CA LEU A 239 -12.41 1.64 -1.15
C LEU A 239 -13.81 1.54 -0.54
N ILE A 240 -13.92 0.81 0.56
CA ILE A 240 -15.20 0.57 1.24
C ILE A 240 -15.27 1.27 2.59
N GLU A 241 -14.14 1.60 3.19
CA GLU A 241 -14.06 2.36 4.42
C GLU A 241 -12.71 3.07 4.50
N GLU A 242 -12.70 4.33 4.96
CA GLU A 242 -11.48 5.10 5.20
C GLU A 242 -11.67 6.00 6.42
N GLY A 243 -10.63 6.12 7.25
CA GLY A 243 -10.66 7.04 8.40
C GLY A 243 -9.42 6.95 9.27
N PRO A 244 -9.38 7.74 10.37
CA PRO A 244 -8.36 7.60 11.39
C PRO A 244 -8.33 6.17 11.92
N VAL A 245 -7.14 5.59 12.07
CA VAL A 245 -6.98 4.17 12.43
C VAL A 245 -7.77 3.80 13.68
N ARG A 246 -7.79 4.68 14.68
CA ARG A 246 -8.52 4.42 15.94
C ARG A 246 -10.03 4.31 15.75
N GLU A 247 -10.60 5.14 14.86
CA GLU A 247 -12.05 5.13 14.57
C GLU A 247 -12.42 3.84 13.83
N VAL A 248 -11.70 3.52 12.75
CA VAL A 248 -11.98 2.34 11.94
C VAL A 248 -11.84 1.04 12.75
N ILE A 249 -10.84 0.97 13.67
CA ILE A 249 -10.65 -0.24 14.49
C ILE A 249 -11.68 -0.34 15.62
N ARG A 250 -12.01 0.76 16.28
CA ARG A 250 -12.94 0.73 17.43
C ARG A 250 -14.40 0.68 17.02
N THR A 251 -14.74 1.39 15.96
CA THR A 251 -16.11 1.58 15.48
C THR A 251 -16.20 1.34 13.96
N PRO A 252 -15.86 0.12 13.49
CA PRO A 252 -15.88 -0.20 12.06
C PRO A 252 -17.28 0.03 11.49
N ALA A 253 -17.35 0.82 10.45
CA ALA A 253 -18.60 1.24 9.83
C ALA A 253 -19.09 0.25 8.77
N HIS A 254 -18.15 -0.42 8.05
CA HIS A 254 -18.49 -1.38 7.03
C HIS A 254 -18.47 -2.82 7.59
N PRO A 255 -19.47 -3.67 7.26
CA PRO A 255 -19.52 -5.06 7.73
C PRO A 255 -18.30 -5.91 7.36
N TYR A 256 -17.63 -5.63 6.24
CA TYR A 256 -16.37 -6.30 5.87
C TYR A 256 -15.22 -5.94 6.82
N THR A 257 -15.05 -4.67 7.14
CA THR A 257 -14.02 -4.21 8.09
C THR A 257 -14.22 -4.86 9.46
N ARG A 258 -15.49 -4.95 9.91
CA ARG A 258 -15.83 -5.66 11.15
C ARG A 258 -15.42 -7.13 11.06
N GLY A 259 -15.73 -7.82 9.94
CA GLY A 259 -15.35 -9.21 9.74
C GLY A 259 -13.83 -9.42 9.73
N LEU A 260 -13.05 -8.49 9.17
CA LEU A 260 -11.58 -8.53 9.23
C LEU A 260 -11.06 -8.39 10.66
N LEU A 261 -11.67 -7.53 11.47
CA LEU A 261 -11.29 -7.32 12.87
C LEU A 261 -11.70 -8.51 13.74
N ASP A 262 -12.85 -9.12 13.49
CA ASP A 262 -13.33 -10.31 14.20
C ASP A 262 -12.50 -11.57 13.88
N ALA A 263 -11.78 -11.58 12.76
CA ALA A 263 -10.83 -12.63 12.39
C ALA A 263 -9.47 -12.51 13.11
N LEU A 264 -9.19 -11.40 13.82
CA LEU A 264 -7.96 -11.24 14.58
C LEU A 264 -8.05 -11.96 15.94
N PRO A 265 -6.93 -12.55 16.42
CA PRO A 265 -6.87 -13.08 17.78
C PRO A 265 -7.16 -11.99 18.82
N LYS A 266 -8.07 -12.26 19.76
CA LYS A 266 -8.36 -11.35 20.86
C LYS A 266 -7.45 -11.64 22.03
N LEU A 267 -6.70 -10.65 22.51
CA LEU A 267 -5.77 -10.83 23.64
C LEU A 267 -6.48 -11.24 24.93
N ASP A 268 -7.74 -10.81 25.09
CA ASP A 268 -8.55 -11.11 26.29
C ASP A 268 -9.21 -12.50 26.24
N ASP A 269 -9.22 -13.17 25.09
CA ASP A 269 -9.80 -14.50 24.90
C ASP A 269 -9.04 -15.26 23.77
N LEU A 270 -7.91 -15.82 24.15
CA LEU A 270 -7.03 -16.57 23.23
C LEU A 270 -7.64 -17.91 22.76
N ASP A 271 -8.64 -18.43 23.48
CA ASP A 271 -9.34 -19.67 23.15
C ASP A 271 -10.57 -19.42 22.26
N ALA A 272 -10.93 -18.15 22.02
CA ALA A 272 -12.04 -17.83 21.11
C ALA A 272 -11.76 -18.32 19.70
N PRO A 273 -12.71 -19.02 19.05
CA PRO A 273 -12.53 -19.43 17.67
C PRO A 273 -12.40 -18.21 16.77
N LEU A 274 -11.37 -18.19 15.92
CA LEU A 274 -11.22 -17.16 14.89
C LEU A 274 -12.40 -17.28 13.91
N THR A 275 -13.09 -16.16 13.69
CA THR A 275 -14.24 -16.12 12.78
C THR A 275 -13.83 -15.41 11.49
N PRO A 276 -13.40 -16.15 10.46
CA PRO A 276 -13.04 -15.54 9.18
C PRO A 276 -14.27 -14.92 8.51
N VAL A 277 -14.04 -13.94 7.65
CA VAL A 277 -15.11 -13.39 6.80
C VAL A 277 -15.73 -14.53 5.99
N PRO A 278 -17.04 -14.78 6.09
CA PRO A 278 -17.67 -15.95 5.47
C PRO A 278 -17.66 -15.89 3.94
N GLY A 279 -17.63 -17.07 3.31
CA GLY A 279 -17.70 -17.24 1.87
C GLY A 279 -16.42 -16.89 1.11
N ASP A 280 -16.40 -17.22 -0.19
CA ASP A 280 -15.25 -16.96 -1.07
C ASP A 280 -15.32 -15.57 -1.68
N ILE A 281 -14.14 -15.02 -2.01
CA ILE A 281 -14.03 -13.77 -2.74
C ILE A 281 -14.54 -13.99 -4.16
N PRO A 282 -15.53 -13.21 -4.64
CA PRO A 282 -16.02 -13.34 -6.01
C PRO A 282 -14.91 -13.13 -7.05
N SER A 283 -15.00 -13.84 -8.17
CA SER A 283 -14.09 -13.62 -9.29
C SER A 283 -14.18 -12.17 -9.79
N PRO A 284 -13.05 -11.50 -10.07
CA PRO A 284 -13.06 -10.20 -10.72
C PRO A 284 -13.72 -10.19 -12.11
N LEU A 285 -13.85 -11.35 -12.77
CA LEU A 285 -14.57 -11.53 -14.03
C LEU A 285 -16.10 -11.55 -13.83
N GLU A 286 -16.55 -12.07 -12.69
CA GLU A 286 -17.96 -12.19 -12.31
C GLU A 286 -18.27 -11.26 -11.13
N ARG A 287 -17.97 -10.00 -11.29
CA ARG A 287 -18.12 -9.01 -10.25
C ARG A 287 -19.57 -8.83 -9.84
N PRO A 288 -19.92 -8.91 -8.53
CA PRO A 288 -21.28 -8.68 -8.07
C PRO A 288 -21.81 -7.32 -8.47
N SER A 289 -23.08 -7.24 -8.88
CA SER A 289 -23.81 -5.99 -9.07
C SER A 289 -24.07 -5.30 -7.74
N GLY A 290 -24.29 -4.01 -7.72
CA GLY A 290 -24.54 -3.25 -6.49
C GLY A 290 -23.33 -3.21 -5.55
N CYS A 291 -23.56 -3.36 -4.25
CA CYS A 291 -22.49 -3.43 -3.25
C CYS A 291 -21.60 -4.65 -3.51
N VAL A 292 -20.32 -4.45 -3.78
CA VAL A 292 -19.37 -5.52 -4.11
C VAL A 292 -19.23 -6.60 -3.02
N PHE A 293 -19.60 -6.27 -1.78
CA PHE A 293 -19.53 -7.20 -0.64
C PHE A 293 -20.87 -7.90 -0.34
N HIS A 294 -21.98 -7.58 -1.04
CA HIS A 294 -23.31 -8.09 -0.67
C HIS A 294 -23.42 -9.62 -0.63
N THR A 295 -22.65 -10.34 -1.45
CA THR A 295 -22.67 -11.81 -1.51
C THR A 295 -22.11 -12.49 -0.25
N ARG A 296 -21.31 -11.77 0.53
CA ARG A 296 -20.65 -12.23 1.78
C ARG A 296 -21.12 -11.45 3.00
N CYS A 297 -21.94 -10.44 2.80
CA CYS A 297 -22.33 -9.52 3.87
C CYS A 297 -23.36 -10.14 4.81
N PRO A 298 -23.09 -10.23 6.13
CA PRO A 298 -24.08 -10.74 7.09
C PRO A 298 -25.21 -9.74 7.38
N ALA A 299 -25.08 -8.48 6.91
CA ALA A 299 -26.00 -7.38 7.17
C ALA A 299 -26.67 -6.83 5.91
N VAL A 300 -26.99 -7.69 4.93
CA VAL A 300 -27.69 -7.29 3.70
C VAL A 300 -29.09 -6.75 4.06
N ILE A 301 -29.41 -5.51 3.61
CA ILE A 301 -30.70 -4.85 3.88
C ILE A 301 -31.70 -4.96 2.72
N GLY A 302 -31.58 -5.97 1.89
CA GLY A 302 -32.51 -6.26 0.78
C GLY A 302 -31.95 -5.91 -0.59
N GLU A 303 -32.86 -5.64 -1.53
CA GLU A 303 -32.53 -5.48 -2.95
C GLU A 303 -31.60 -4.28 -3.25
N ILE A 304 -31.60 -3.24 -2.42
CA ILE A 304 -30.71 -2.09 -2.61
C ILE A 304 -29.23 -2.51 -2.63
N CYS A 305 -28.83 -3.45 -1.78
CA CYS A 305 -27.46 -3.94 -1.74
C CYS A 305 -27.05 -4.69 -3.01
N LYS A 306 -28.02 -5.26 -3.74
CA LYS A 306 -27.79 -5.97 -5.00
C LYS A 306 -27.92 -5.08 -6.23
N ALA A 307 -28.75 -4.03 -6.15
CA ALA A 307 -29.13 -3.22 -7.29
C ALA A 307 -28.25 -1.97 -7.48
N SER A 308 -27.74 -1.37 -6.40
CA SER A 308 -26.99 -0.12 -6.48
C SER A 308 -25.69 -0.15 -5.68
N LEU A 309 -24.67 0.53 -6.23
CA LEU A 309 -23.41 0.76 -5.52
C LEU A 309 -23.63 1.76 -4.39
N PRO A 310 -23.18 1.46 -3.16
CA PRO A 310 -23.19 2.44 -2.09
C PRO A 310 -22.13 3.51 -2.35
N MET A 311 -22.50 4.78 -2.16
CA MET A 311 -21.55 5.89 -2.19
C MET A 311 -20.87 6.02 -0.82
N ALA A 312 -19.62 6.43 -0.82
CA ALA A 312 -18.92 6.75 0.42
C ALA A 312 -19.63 7.92 1.13
N GLN A 313 -19.91 7.74 2.42
CA GLN A 313 -20.58 8.73 3.26
C GLN A 313 -19.81 8.89 4.57
N ASP A 314 -19.72 10.14 5.04
CA ASP A 314 -19.16 10.41 6.36
C ASP A 314 -20.04 9.80 7.46
N VAL A 315 -19.46 8.89 8.20
CA VAL A 315 -20.04 8.29 9.41
C VAL A 315 -19.78 9.20 10.62
N THR A 316 -18.54 9.65 10.72
CA THR A 316 -18.08 10.71 11.62
C THR A 316 -17.12 11.62 10.86
N PRO A 317 -16.79 12.84 11.35
CA PRO A 317 -15.83 13.71 10.67
C PRO A 317 -14.51 13.00 10.38
N GLY A 318 -14.16 12.86 9.10
CA GLY A 318 -12.94 12.20 8.63
C GLY A 318 -12.98 10.67 8.62
N HIS A 319 -14.11 10.04 8.96
CA HIS A 319 -14.33 8.61 8.82
C HIS A 319 -15.51 8.35 7.89
N SER A 320 -15.28 7.73 6.76
CA SER A 320 -16.28 7.45 5.73
C SER A 320 -16.38 5.96 5.40
N ALA A 321 -17.58 5.54 5.01
CA ALA A 321 -17.84 4.17 4.56
C ALA A 321 -18.81 4.12 3.37
N ALA A 322 -18.55 3.23 2.43
CA ALA A 322 -19.41 2.94 1.29
C ALA A 322 -20.36 1.78 1.64
N CYS A 323 -21.41 2.07 2.40
CA CYS A 323 -22.37 1.07 2.86
C CYS A 323 -23.79 1.64 2.98
N HIS A 324 -24.79 0.94 2.40
CA HIS A 324 -26.20 1.35 2.47
C HIS A 324 -26.80 1.36 3.88
N LEU A 325 -26.18 0.72 4.87
CA LEU A 325 -26.57 0.83 6.27
C LEU A 325 -26.57 2.28 6.77
N HIS A 326 -25.66 3.12 6.22
CA HIS A 326 -25.56 4.52 6.59
C HIS A 326 -26.57 5.43 5.88
N ASP A 327 -27.15 4.98 4.74
CA ASP A 327 -28.21 5.69 4.03
C ASP A 327 -29.50 5.72 4.83
N LEU A 328 -29.76 4.69 5.64
CA LEU A 328 -30.97 4.55 6.44
C LEU A 328 -30.96 5.43 7.69
N THR A 329 -29.78 5.65 8.27
CA THR A 329 -29.66 6.48 9.49
C THR A 329 -29.96 7.95 9.24
N LYS A 330 -29.70 8.46 8.02
CA LYS A 330 -30.05 9.84 7.63
C LYS A 330 -31.55 10.03 7.32
N LYS A 331 -32.28 8.97 6.96
CA LYS A 331 -33.74 9.03 6.69
C LYS A 331 -34.62 8.89 7.95
N GLY A 332 -34.06 8.38 9.05
CA GLY A 332 -34.78 8.22 10.32
C GLY A 332 -34.62 9.40 11.30
N ALA A 333 -33.84 10.43 10.93
CA ALA A 333 -33.60 11.65 11.74
C ALA A 333 -34.28 12.89 11.17
N ALA A 334 -35.23 12.73 10.22
CA ALA A 334 -36.04 13.81 9.62
C ALA A 334 -37.51 13.70 10.08
#